data_c1346a9da29fb31e6bc2baca0e07f79a
#
_entry.id   c1346a9da29fb31e6bc2baca0e07f79a
#
_cell.length_a   1.000
_cell.length_b   1.000
_cell.length_c   1.000
_cell.angle_alpha   90.00
_cell.angle_beta   90.00
_cell.angle_gamma   90.00
#
_symmetry.space_group_name_H-M   'P 1'
#
loop_
_entity.id
_entity.type
_entity.pdbx_description
1 polymer ?
#
loop_
_entity_poly.entity_id
_entity_poly.type
_entity_poly.pdbx_seq_one_letter_code
_entity_poly.pdbx_strand_id
1 'polypeptide(L)'
;MRHPERHSLAERYKIAREMVDKMNRSMGYKTIAYGQDKLPKEGGYIMYPNHQGKYDVPGILSVHDEPCSFIMDEAKAHIILVAEFLMLVDGKSFGLTDARGAIRVFQEMAKEIQEQGRKFILFPEGGYKENNQNVVEAFKAGSFKAAQMAKAPIVPVALVDSYKVYNSPHKGPVTTYVYYLDPIYYDEYKGMKTKEIASMVENRIKDKIKEHLSA
;
A
#
# COMPACT_ATOMS: atom_id res chain seq x y z
N MET A 1 12.89 7.24 -16.30
CA MET A 1 13.41 8.63 -16.05
C MET A 1 14.93 8.59 -16.01
N ARG A 2 15.60 9.47 -16.74
CA ARG A 2 17.06 9.64 -16.58
C ARG A 2 17.32 10.59 -15.40
N HIS A 3 18.25 10.25 -14.52
CA HIS A 3 18.64 11.08 -13.36
C HIS A 3 17.50 11.38 -12.36
N PRO A 4 16.89 10.35 -11.73
CA PRO A 4 15.82 10.53 -10.75
C PRO A 4 16.25 11.35 -9.53
N GLU A 5 17.54 11.34 -9.19
CA GLU A 5 18.14 12.10 -8.09
C GLU A 5 18.06 13.64 -8.27
N ARG A 6 17.78 14.11 -9.48
CA ARG A 6 17.62 15.54 -9.79
C ARG A 6 16.17 16.04 -9.64
N HIS A 7 15.26 15.14 -9.31
CA HIS A 7 13.84 15.44 -9.20
C HIS A 7 13.35 15.16 -7.78
N SER A 8 12.53 16.05 -7.25
CA SER A 8 11.87 15.83 -5.97
C SER A 8 10.98 14.58 -6.01
N LEU A 9 10.69 14.00 -4.84
CA LEU A 9 9.76 12.89 -4.75
C LEU A 9 8.37 13.26 -5.31
N ALA A 10 7.92 14.50 -5.06
CA ALA A 10 6.65 15.00 -5.57
C ALA A 10 6.57 15.02 -7.10
N GLU A 11 7.63 15.48 -7.77
CA GLU A 11 7.71 15.47 -9.24
C GLU A 11 7.70 14.03 -9.78
N ARG A 12 8.49 13.14 -9.17
CA ARG A 12 8.55 11.72 -9.56
C ARG A 12 7.21 11.02 -9.34
N TYR A 13 6.56 11.28 -8.21
CA TYR A 13 5.24 10.75 -7.88
C TYR A 13 4.17 11.20 -8.88
N LYS A 14 4.19 12.48 -9.28
CA LYS A 14 3.30 12.99 -10.32
C LYS A 14 3.44 12.22 -11.62
N ILE A 15 4.67 11.91 -12.05
CA ILE A 15 4.92 11.11 -13.25
C ILE A 15 4.34 9.69 -13.09
N ALA A 16 4.56 9.06 -11.93
CA ALA A 16 4.00 7.74 -11.64
C ALA A 16 2.46 7.74 -11.73
N ARG A 17 1.80 8.75 -11.16
CA ARG A 17 0.34 8.91 -11.26
C ARG A 17 -0.13 9.12 -12.70
N GLU A 18 0.53 9.99 -13.46
CA GLU A 18 0.20 10.22 -14.87
C GLU A 18 0.31 8.95 -15.72
N MET A 19 1.32 8.10 -15.43
CA MET A 19 1.46 6.78 -16.09
C MET A 19 0.28 5.87 -15.75
N VAL A 20 -0.11 5.79 -14.48
CA VAL A 20 -1.28 5.01 -14.04
C VAL A 20 -2.55 5.54 -14.68
N ASP A 21 -2.75 6.84 -14.71
CA ASP A 21 -3.94 7.47 -15.29
C ASP A 21 -4.05 7.21 -16.79
N LYS A 22 -2.94 7.27 -17.52
CA LYS A 22 -2.91 6.91 -18.96
C LYS A 22 -3.26 5.45 -19.17
N MET A 23 -2.70 4.56 -18.36
CA MET A 23 -3.01 3.12 -18.39
C MET A 23 -4.49 2.89 -18.10
N ASN A 24 -5.02 3.48 -17.04
CA ASN A 24 -6.42 3.34 -16.64
C ASN A 24 -7.36 3.79 -17.76
N ARG A 25 -7.12 4.95 -18.37
CA ARG A 25 -7.91 5.44 -19.50
C ARG A 25 -7.85 4.51 -20.70
N SER A 26 -6.66 3.99 -21.04
CA SER A 26 -6.51 3.11 -22.20
C SER A 26 -7.17 1.74 -22.03
N MET A 27 -7.27 1.26 -20.79
CA MET A 27 -7.80 -0.07 -20.45
C MET A 27 -9.25 -0.04 -19.96
N GLY A 28 -9.83 1.16 -19.76
CA GLY A 28 -11.18 1.32 -19.18
C GLY A 28 -11.23 0.99 -17.69
N TYR A 29 -10.12 1.15 -16.96
CA TYR A 29 -10.09 0.92 -15.52
C TYR A 29 -10.42 2.20 -14.74
N LYS A 30 -11.15 2.07 -13.65
CA LYS A 30 -11.51 3.16 -12.76
C LYS A 30 -11.31 2.74 -11.31
N THR A 31 -10.62 3.57 -10.53
CA THR A 31 -10.54 3.40 -9.07
C THR A 31 -11.36 4.48 -8.40
N ILE A 32 -12.20 4.10 -7.45
CA ILE A 32 -13.00 5.00 -6.61
C ILE A 32 -12.46 4.91 -5.19
N ALA A 33 -12.18 6.06 -4.58
CA ALA A 33 -11.69 6.11 -3.20
C ALA A 33 -12.73 6.72 -2.26
N TYR A 34 -12.70 6.26 -1.03
CA TYR A 34 -13.52 6.76 0.08
C TYR A 34 -12.65 6.93 1.33
N GLY A 35 -12.96 7.92 2.15
CA GLY A 35 -12.28 8.16 3.41
C GLY A 35 -10.93 8.86 3.29
N GLN A 36 -10.63 9.51 2.18
CA GLN A 36 -9.40 10.30 2.01
C GLN A 36 -9.31 11.47 3.00
N ASP A 37 -10.44 11.99 3.42
CA ASP A 37 -10.59 13.03 4.45
C ASP A 37 -10.15 12.57 5.85
N LYS A 38 -10.10 11.26 6.08
CA LYS A 38 -9.66 10.63 7.35
C LYS A 38 -8.14 10.50 7.45
N LEU A 39 -7.41 10.60 6.34
CA LEU A 39 -5.96 10.45 6.34
C LEU A 39 -5.31 11.49 7.28
N PRO A 40 -4.23 11.09 8.01
CA PRO A 40 -3.48 12.03 8.84
C PRO A 40 -3.00 13.23 8.00
N LYS A 41 -3.33 14.43 8.43
CA LYS A 41 -3.01 15.68 7.70
C LYS A 41 -1.57 16.11 7.89
N GLU A 42 -0.94 15.68 8.96
CA GLU A 42 0.43 16.04 9.31
C GLU A 42 1.28 14.78 9.54
N GLY A 43 2.57 14.89 9.24
CA GLY A 43 3.53 13.82 9.43
C GLY A 43 3.40 12.68 8.43
N GLY A 44 4.12 11.60 8.70
CA GLY A 44 4.09 10.39 7.90
C GLY A 44 3.22 9.31 8.52
N TYR A 45 2.82 8.32 7.72
CA TYR A 45 2.02 7.18 8.17
C TYR A 45 2.30 5.95 7.31
N ILE A 46 1.79 4.80 7.76
CA ILE A 46 1.88 3.56 6.99
C ILE A 46 0.47 3.05 6.67
N MET A 47 0.20 2.89 5.39
CA MET A 47 -0.98 2.24 4.88
C MET A 47 -0.79 0.72 4.89
N TYR A 48 -1.73 0.01 5.47
CA TYR A 48 -1.76 -1.46 5.51
C TYR A 48 -2.97 -1.98 4.74
N PRO A 49 -2.86 -2.22 3.43
CA PRO A 49 -3.94 -2.78 2.63
C PRO A 49 -3.95 -4.32 2.67
N ASN A 50 -5.12 -4.93 2.38
CA ASN A 50 -5.16 -6.30 1.88
C ASN A 50 -4.55 -6.39 0.48
N HIS A 51 -4.13 -7.59 0.05
CA HIS A 51 -3.40 -7.76 -1.20
C HIS A 51 -4.16 -8.67 -2.18
N GLN A 52 -4.57 -8.12 -3.32
CA GLN A 52 -5.40 -8.81 -4.31
C GLN A 52 -4.68 -9.07 -5.63
N GLY A 53 -3.68 -8.23 -5.97
CA GLY A 53 -3.01 -8.37 -7.26
C GLY A 53 -2.06 -7.25 -7.63
N LYS A 54 -1.61 -7.31 -8.89
CA LYS A 54 -0.62 -6.35 -9.43
C LYS A 54 -1.15 -4.92 -9.52
N TYR A 55 -2.47 -4.74 -9.50
CA TYR A 55 -3.10 -3.42 -9.63
C TYR A 55 -3.25 -2.69 -8.30
N ASP A 56 -3.02 -3.33 -7.16
CA ASP A 56 -3.24 -2.74 -5.83
C ASP A 56 -2.47 -1.43 -5.64
N VAL A 57 -1.17 -1.45 -5.92
CA VAL A 57 -0.33 -0.24 -5.83
C VAL A 57 -0.75 0.81 -6.87
N PRO A 58 -0.86 0.51 -8.18
CA PRO A 58 -1.42 1.45 -9.16
C PRO A 58 -2.77 2.03 -8.75
N GLY A 59 -3.69 1.19 -8.25
CA GLY A 59 -4.99 1.63 -7.77
C GLY A 59 -4.90 2.65 -6.65
N ILE A 60 -4.10 2.39 -5.62
CA ILE A 60 -3.87 3.35 -4.53
C ILE A 60 -3.22 4.63 -5.06
N LEU A 61 -2.16 4.54 -5.89
CA LEU A 61 -1.47 5.71 -6.42
C LEU A 61 -2.39 6.61 -7.25
N SER A 62 -3.36 6.05 -7.98
CA SER A 62 -4.30 6.82 -8.81
C SER A 62 -5.21 7.73 -7.99
N VAL A 63 -5.45 7.41 -6.72
CA VAL A 63 -6.40 8.10 -5.84
C VAL A 63 -5.78 8.69 -4.58
N HIS A 64 -4.50 8.49 -4.34
CA HIS A 64 -3.79 9.05 -3.20
C HIS A 64 -3.04 10.30 -3.63
N ASP A 65 -3.43 11.46 -3.11
CA ASP A 65 -2.94 12.75 -3.62
C ASP A 65 -1.51 13.10 -3.20
N GLU A 66 -1.08 12.62 -2.03
CA GLU A 66 0.25 12.90 -1.53
C GLU A 66 1.26 11.81 -1.92
N PRO A 67 2.54 12.17 -2.10
CA PRO A 67 3.57 11.20 -2.42
C PRO A 67 3.64 10.08 -1.38
N CYS A 68 3.49 8.85 -1.83
CA CYS A 68 3.67 7.66 -1.01
C CYS A 68 4.54 6.63 -1.73
N SER A 69 5.26 5.86 -0.96
CA SER A 69 6.16 4.79 -1.41
C SER A 69 5.55 3.44 -1.08
N PHE A 70 5.99 2.38 -1.76
CA PHE A 70 5.57 1.03 -1.41
C PHE A 70 6.75 0.12 -1.14
N ILE A 71 6.48 -0.94 -0.38
CA ILE A 71 7.45 -1.98 -0.06
C ILE A 71 7.08 -3.23 -0.84
N MET A 72 8.08 -3.87 -1.44
CA MET A 72 7.86 -5.08 -2.22
C MET A 72 8.90 -6.17 -1.96
N ASP A 73 8.63 -7.34 -2.51
CA ASP A 73 9.59 -8.45 -2.54
C ASP A 73 10.75 -8.12 -3.49
N GLU A 74 11.98 -8.23 -2.99
CA GLU A 74 13.21 -7.99 -3.73
C GLU A 74 13.31 -8.86 -4.99
N ALA A 75 12.82 -10.08 -4.95
CA ALA A 75 12.82 -10.97 -6.12
C ALA A 75 12.05 -10.40 -7.31
N LYS A 76 11.08 -9.51 -7.09
CA LYS A 76 10.28 -8.85 -8.13
C LYS A 76 10.73 -7.42 -8.45
N ALA A 77 11.57 -6.83 -7.61
CA ALA A 77 12.03 -5.44 -7.74
C ALA A 77 12.89 -5.21 -9.00
N HIS A 78 13.45 -6.27 -9.58
CA HIS A 78 14.30 -6.20 -10.78
C HIS A 78 13.55 -6.31 -12.10
N ILE A 79 12.24 -6.55 -12.10
CA ILE A 79 11.42 -6.52 -13.31
C ILE A 79 11.41 -5.09 -13.84
N ILE A 80 11.82 -4.88 -15.09
CA ILE A 80 12.10 -3.54 -15.68
C ILE A 80 11.01 -2.51 -15.33
N LEU A 81 9.76 -2.79 -15.66
CA LEU A 81 8.66 -1.84 -15.42
C LEU A 81 8.42 -1.61 -13.92
N VAL A 82 8.58 -2.65 -13.11
CA VAL A 82 8.42 -2.58 -11.65
C VAL A 82 9.56 -1.77 -11.03
N ALA A 83 10.79 -2.00 -11.47
CA ALA A 83 11.97 -1.26 -11.02
C ALA A 83 11.85 0.25 -11.31
N GLU A 84 11.38 0.62 -12.50
CA GLU A 84 11.13 2.02 -12.83
C GLU A 84 10.05 2.65 -11.95
N PHE A 85 8.97 1.91 -11.68
CA PHE A 85 7.91 2.39 -10.80
C PHE A 85 8.41 2.55 -9.35
N LEU A 86 9.17 1.55 -8.86
CA LEU A 86 9.78 1.58 -7.53
C LEU A 86 10.70 2.80 -7.37
N MET A 87 11.52 3.09 -8.40
CA MET A 87 12.40 4.25 -8.44
C MET A 87 11.61 5.58 -8.43
N LEU A 88 10.52 5.69 -9.19
CA LEU A 88 9.72 6.92 -9.26
C LEU A 88 9.11 7.28 -7.91
N VAL A 89 8.66 6.31 -7.14
CA VAL A 89 8.04 6.56 -5.83
C VAL A 89 9.03 6.38 -4.67
N ASP A 90 10.30 6.17 -4.95
CA ASP A 90 11.34 5.90 -3.96
C ASP A 90 10.95 4.75 -3.01
N GLY A 91 10.45 3.68 -3.61
CA GLY A 91 10.04 2.49 -2.89
C GLY A 91 11.23 1.67 -2.41
N LYS A 92 10.95 0.71 -1.56
CA LYS A 92 11.98 -0.16 -0.96
C LYS A 92 11.64 -1.62 -1.19
N SER A 93 12.65 -2.48 -1.08
CA SER A 93 12.47 -3.92 -1.22
C SER A 93 13.28 -4.69 -0.17
N PHE A 94 12.80 -5.87 0.18
CA PHE A 94 13.54 -6.86 0.95
C PHE A 94 13.06 -8.28 0.59
N GLY A 95 13.93 -9.26 0.79
CA GLY A 95 13.55 -10.67 0.58
C GLY A 95 12.51 -11.13 1.61
N LEU A 96 11.43 -11.75 1.18
CA LEU A 96 10.33 -12.18 2.07
C LEU A 96 10.75 -13.13 3.20
N THR A 97 11.89 -13.83 3.05
CA THR A 97 12.50 -14.70 4.06
C THR A 97 13.67 -14.05 4.80
N ASP A 98 14.09 -12.84 4.40
CA ASP A 98 15.17 -12.10 5.04
C ASP A 98 14.65 -11.20 6.18
N ALA A 99 14.55 -11.79 7.37
CA ALA A 99 14.11 -11.06 8.56
C ALA A 99 15.04 -9.89 8.93
N ARG A 100 16.36 -10.00 8.64
CA ARG A 100 17.33 -8.93 8.92
C ARG A 100 17.19 -7.79 7.92
N GLY A 101 17.01 -8.10 6.64
CA GLY A 101 16.72 -7.12 5.60
C GLY A 101 15.43 -6.37 5.88
N ALA A 102 14.37 -7.08 6.28
CA ALA A 102 13.11 -6.45 6.67
C ALA A 102 13.30 -5.43 7.81
N ILE A 103 14.05 -5.79 8.86
CA ILE A 103 14.34 -4.87 9.98
C ILE A 103 15.11 -3.63 9.53
N ARG A 104 16.11 -3.78 8.65
CA ARG A 104 16.84 -2.62 8.09
C ARG A 104 15.91 -1.69 7.34
N VAL A 105 15.07 -2.22 6.45
CA VAL A 105 14.10 -1.43 5.69
C VAL A 105 13.10 -0.74 6.62
N PHE A 106 12.63 -1.41 7.68
CA PHE A 106 11.72 -0.79 8.66
C PHE A 106 12.39 0.32 9.47
N GLN A 107 13.69 0.21 9.78
CA GLN A 107 14.45 1.29 10.42
C GLN A 107 14.60 2.51 9.50
N GLU A 108 14.89 2.28 8.20
CA GLU A 108 14.95 3.35 7.20
C GLU A 108 13.58 4.02 7.04
N MET A 109 12.51 3.24 6.90
CA MET A 109 11.14 3.77 6.86
C MET A 109 10.82 4.61 8.09
N ALA A 110 11.16 4.12 9.28
CA ALA A 110 10.89 4.82 10.53
C ALA A 110 11.60 6.19 10.56
N LYS A 111 12.85 6.24 10.13
CA LYS A 111 13.60 7.49 10.03
C LYS A 111 12.95 8.46 9.03
N GLU A 112 12.60 7.99 7.83
CA GLU A 112 11.98 8.83 6.80
C GLU A 112 10.58 9.32 7.20
N ILE A 113 9.81 8.50 7.91
CA ILE A 113 8.50 8.88 8.45
C ILE A 113 8.67 10.00 9.49
N GLN A 114 9.61 9.84 10.43
CA GLN A 114 9.81 10.78 11.53
C GLN A 114 10.46 12.10 11.06
N GLU A 115 11.44 12.04 10.17
CA GLU A 115 12.23 13.20 9.77
C GLU A 115 11.63 13.95 8.56
N GLN A 116 10.93 13.23 7.67
CA GLN A 116 10.49 13.76 6.37
C GLN A 116 8.98 13.66 6.13
N GLY A 117 8.22 13.09 7.07
CA GLY A 117 6.79 12.90 6.92
C GLY A 117 6.40 11.94 5.78
N ARG A 118 7.28 10.98 5.43
CA ARG A 118 7.05 10.04 4.33
C ARG A 118 5.86 9.11 4.62
N LYS A 119 5.17 8.73 3.57
CA LYS A 119 4.03 7.81 3.62
C LYS A 119 4.39 6.52 2.89
N PHE A 120 4.02 5.39 3.48
CA PHE A 120 4.35 4.08 2.92
C PHE A 120 3.14 3.18 2.78
N ILE A 121 3.16 2.31 1.78
CA ILE A 121 2.23 1.19 1.59
C ILE A 121 3.00 -0.08 1.93
N LEU A 122 2.50 -0.85 2.88
CA LEU A 122 3.09 -2.13 3.27
C LEU A 122 1.99 -3.20 3.35
N PHE A 123 2.06 -4.19 2.45
CA PHE A 123 1.10 -5.29 2.40
C PHE A 123 1.41 -6.34 3.48
N PRO A 124 0.59 -6.45 4.54
CA PRO A 124 0.89 -7.32 5.66
C PRO A 124 0.69 -8.82 5.37
N GLU A 125 -0.02 -9.16 4.30
CA GLU A 125 -0.16 -10.54 3.82
C GLU A 125 1.17 -11.11 3.30
N GLY A 126 2.06 -10.23 2.81
CA GLY A 126 3.37 -10.59 2.26
C GLY A 126 3.30 -11.33 0.92
N GLY A 127 2.22 -11.12 0.18
CA GLY A 127 1.94 -11.67 -1.14
C GLY A 127 0.46 -11.81 -1.36
N TYR A 128 0.05 -12.19 -2.55
CA TYR A 128 -1.36 -12.44 -2.90
C TYR A 128 -1.51 -13.75 -3.66
N LYS A 129 -2.71 -14.31 -3.60
CA LYS A 129 -3.15 -15.42 -4.47
C LYS A 129 -3.90 -14.85 -5.66
N GLU A 130 -3.66 -15.39 -6.83
CA GLU A 130 -4.42 -15.01 -8.02
C GLU A 130 -5.91 -15.34 -7.84
N ASN A 131 -6.77 -14.41 -8.31
CA ASN A 131 -8.23 -14.55 -8.24
C ASN A 131 -8.78 -14.78 -6.82
N ASN A 132 -8.24 -14.07 -5.84
CA ASN A 132 -8.63 -14.22 -4.42
C ASN A 132 -10.06 -13.77 -4.08
N GLN A 133 -10.80 -13.18 -5.03
CA GLN A 133 -12.23 -12.82 -4.91
C GLN A 133 -12.55 -11.98 -3.65
N ASN A 134 -11.72 -10.99 -3.34
CA ASN A 134 -11.82 -10.14 -2.14
C ASN A 134 -11.55 -10.87 -0.81
N VAL A 135 -10.99 -12.06 -0.82
CA VAL A 135 -10.57 -12.77 0.40
C VAL A 135 -9.33 -12.07 0.98
N VAL A 136 -9.36 -11.79 2.27
CA VAL A 136 -8.22 -11.26 3.02
C VAL A 136 -7.48 -12.41 3.66
N GLU A 137 -6.22 -12.60 3.30
CA GLU A 137 -5.34 -13.59 3.91
C GLU A 137 -4.85 -13.11 5.29
N ALA A 138 -4.32 -14.01 6.08
CA ALA A 138 -3.86 -13.69 7.43
C ALA A 138 -2.69 -12.68 7.40
N PHE A 139 -2.78 -11.64 8.22
CA PHE A 139 -1.76 -10.61 8.33
C PHE A 139 -0.55 -11.08 9.14
N LYS A 140 0.64 -10.93 8.57
CA LYS A 140 1.90 -11.23 9.24
C LYS A 140 2.19 -10.19 10.31
N ALA A 141 2.16 -10.59 11.56
CA ALA A 141 2.43 -9.71 12.71
C ALA A 141 3.74 -8.93 12.59
N GLY A 142 4.77 -9.53 11.98
CA GLY A 142 6.08 -8.90 11.76
C GLY A 142 6.03 -7.60 10.95
N SER A 143 5.07 -7.44 10.05
CA SER A 143 4.90 -6.22 9.24
C SER A 143 4.59 -4.99 10.10
N PHE A 144 3.92 -5.17 11.24
CA PHE A 144 3.55 -4.07 12.13
C PHE A 144 4.70 -3.55 13.02
N LYS A 145 5.85 -4.22 13.00
CA LYS A 145 7.08 -3.68 13.59
C LYS A 145 7.48 -2.34 12.95
N ALA A 146 7.22 -2.16 11.65
CA ALA A 146 7.50 -0.90 10.97
C ALA A 146 6.77 0.28 11.64
N ALA A 147 5.45 0.14 11.90
CA ALA A 147 4.67 1.16 12.58
C ALA A 147 5.13 1.40 14.02
N GLN A 148 5.43 0.34 14.78
CA GLN A 148 5.94 0.48 16.15
C GLN A 148 7.28 1.21 16.19
N MET A 149 8.21 0.90 15.28
CA MET A 149 9.52 1.57 15.20
C MET A 149 9.37 3.04 14.80
N ALA A 150 8.51 3.32 13.84
CA ALA A 150 8.23 4.68 13.38
C ALA A 150 7.38 5.49 14.35
N LYS A 151 6.69 4.85 15.31
CA LYS A 151 5.63 5.46 16.14
C LYS A 151 4.59 6.19 15.29
N ALA A 152 4.29 5.64 14.13
CA ALA A 152 3.50 6.29 13.08
C ALA A 152 2.03 5.85 13.12
N PRO A 153 1.09 6.69 12.67
CA PRO A 153 -0.27 6.27 12.43
C PRO A 153 -0.32 5.05 11.48
N ILE A 154 -1.14 4.07 11.83
CA ILE A 154 -1.51 2.94 11.00
C ILE A 154 -2.80 3.31 10.28
N VAL A 155 -2.80 3.28 8.96
CA VAL A 155 -3.99 3.50 8.13
C VAL A 155 -4.41 2.16 7.54
N PRO A 156 -5.47 1.50 8.06
CA PRO A 156 -6.01 0.32 7.41
C PRO A 156 -6.64 0.72 6.07
N VAL A 157 -6.38 -0.04 5.01
CA VAL A 157 -6.92 0.23 3.67
C VAL A 157 -7.61 -1.01 3.14
N ALA A 158 -8.91 -0.93 2.84
CA ALA A 158 -9.63 -2.03 2.22
C ALA A 158 -9.66 -1.84 0.69
N LEU A 159 -9.07 -2.80 -0.01
CA LEU A 159 -9.11 -2.89 -1.46
C LEU A 159 -10.19 -3.87 -1.88
N VAL A 160 -11.05 -3.45 -2.81
CA VAL A 160 -12.12 -4.28 -3.35
C VAL A 160 -12.01 -4.33 -4.87
N ASP A 161 -12.17 -5.52 -5.43
CA ASP A 161 -12.23 -5.81 -6.85
C ASP A 161 -10.95 -5.53 -7.66
N SER A 162 -9.85 -5.16 -7.02
CA SER A 162 -8.58 -4.93 -7.73
C SER A 162 -8.00 -6.21 -8.34
N TYR A 163 -8.35 -7.40 -7.82
CA TYR A 163 -8.00 -8.69 -8.42
C TYR A 163 -8.58 -8.88 -9.83
N LYS A 164 -9.66 -8.17 -10.18
CA LYS A 164 -10.28 -8.22 -11.50
C LYS A 164 -9.39 -7.59 -12.58
N VAL A 165 -8.47 -6.72 -12.19
CA VAL A 165 -7.50 -6.09 -13.08
C VAL A 165 -6.28 -7.01 -13.22
N TYR A 166 -5.93 -7.38 -14.44
CA TYR A 166 -4.82 -8.27 -14.83
C TYR A 166 -4.96 -9.77 -14.48
N ASN A 167 -5.75 -10.15 -13.49
CA ASN A 167 -5.83 -11.53 -13.00
C ASN A 167 -7.17 -12.21 -13.29
N SER A 168 -8.10 -11.49 -13.90
CA SER A 168 -9.42 -12.02 -14.26
C SER A 168 -9.48 -12.23 -15.78
N PRO A 169 -10.20 -13.27 -16.27
CA PRO A 169 -10.55 -13.37 -17.67
C PRO A 169 -11.51 -12.27 -18.13
N HIS A 170 -11.85 -11.33 -17.25
CA HIS A 170 -12.75 -10.24 -17.52
C HIS A 170 -12.18 -9.34 -18.63
N LYS A 171 -12.94 -9.24 -19.73
CA LYS A 171 -12.63 -8.34 -20.84
C LYS A 171 -13.59 -7.17 -20.79
N GLY A 172 -13.09 -5.99 -20.41
CA GLY A 172 -13.90 -4.78 -20.37
C GLY A 172 -13.54 -3.83 -19.25
N PRO A 173 -14.31 -2.75 -19.08
CA PRO A 173 -14.11 -1.79 -18.00
C PRO A 173 -14.20 -2.44 -16.62
N VAL A 174 -13.27 -2.10 -15.74
CA VAL A 174 -13.26 -2.58 -14.35
C VAL A 174 -13.28 -1.38 -13.41
N THR A 175 -14.18 -1.42 -12.42
CA THR A 175 -14.16 -0.48 -11.30
C THR A 175 -13.59 -1.19 -10.08
N THR A 176 -12.63 -0.55 -9.43
CA THR A 176 -12.02 -1.00 -8.18
C THR A 176 -12.27 0.02 -7.09
N TYR A 177 -12.17 -0.38 -5.83
CA TYR A 177 -12.44 0.52 -4.71
C TYR A 177 -11.31 0.51 -3.70
N VAL A 178 -11.00 1.70 -3.18
CA VAL A 178 -10.01 1.93 -2.11
C VAL A 178 -10.74 2.61 -0.96
N TYR A 179 -10.80 1.96 0.19
CA TYR A 179 -11.38 2.53 1.42
C TYR A 179 -10.27 2.83 2.40
N TYR A 180 -10.02 4.10 2.67
CA TYR A 180 -9.17 4.53 3.78
C TYR A 180 -10.01 4.51 5.05
N LEU A 181 -9.66 3.63 5.99
CA LEU A 181 -10.37 3.50 7.26
C LEU A 181 -9.77 4.44 8.30
N ASP A 182 -10.45 4.58 9.44
CA ASP A 182 -10.01 5.46 10.50
C ASP A 182 -8.59 5.10 10.96
N PRO A 183 -7.64 6.04 10.95
CA PRO A 183 -6.28 5.82 11.38
C PRO A 183 -6.22 5.35 12.84
N ILE A 184 -5.25 4.52 13.14
CA ILE A 184 -4.93 4.07 14.50
C ILE A 184 -3.65 4.78 14.90
N TYR A 185 -3.74 5.72 15.81
CA TYR A 185 -2.60 6.52 16.25
C TYR A 185 -1.72 5.76 17.26
N TYR A 186 -0.45 6.15 17.37
CA TYR A 186 0.53 5.43 18.19
C TYR A 186 0.08 5.21 19.62
N ASP A 187 -0.58 6.19 20.22
CA ASP A 187 -1.08 6.10 21.61
C ASP A 187 -2.13 4.99 21.81
N GLU A 188 -2.83 4.62 20.76
CA GLU A 188 -3.83 3.55 20.78
C GLU A 188 -3.21 2.15 20.76
N TYR A 189 -2.00 2.01 20.19
CA TYR A 189 -1.38 0.69 20.00
C TYR A 189 0.02 0.51 20.62
N LYS A 190 0.60 1.54 21.26
CA LYS A 190 1.97 1.53 21.82
C LYS A 190 2.26 0.41 22.83
N GLY A 191 1.23 -0.11 23.50
CA GLY A 191 1.36 -1.23 24.44
C GLY A 191 0.97 -2.60 23.88
N MET A 192 0.51 -2.64 22.63
CA MET A 192 0.01 -3.87 22.02
C MET A 192 1.14 -4.72 21.42
N LYS A 193 0.96 -6.04 21.45
CA LYS A 193 1.82 -6.95 20.68
C LYS A 193 1.49 -6.81 19.18
N THR A 194 2.48 -6.99 18.31
CA THR A 194 2.27 -6.90 16.85
C THR A 194 1.18 -7.83 16.34
N LYS A 195 0.95 -8.98 16.98
CA LYS A 195 -0.13 -9.91 16.64
C LYS A 195 -1.52 -9.31 16.92
N GLU A 196 -1.66 -8.57 18.00
CA GLU A 196 -2.91 -7.91 18.37
C GLU A 196 -3.21 -6.77 17.39
N ILE A 197 -2.20 -5.98 17.04
CA ILE A 197 -2.30 -4.93 16.03
C ILE A 197 -2.70 -5.53 14.67
N ALA A 198 -2.04 -6.62 14.25
CA ALA A 198 -2.34 -7.30 13.01
C ALA A 198 -3.81 -7.75 12.95
N SER A 199 -4.29 -8.42 13.99
CA SER A 199 -5.68 -8.89 14.07
C SER A 199 -6.69 -7.73 14.05
N MET A 200 -6.39 -6.64 14.75
CA MET A 200 -7.25 -5.46 14.77
C MET A 200 -7.38 -4.82 13.37
N VAL A 201 -6.26 -4.64 12.68
CA VAL A 201 -6.24 -4.06 11.32
C VAL A 201 -6.93 -4.99 10.32
N GLU A 202 -6.62 -6.29 10.37
CA GLU A 202 -7.21 -7.32 9.53
C GLU A 202 -8.74 -7.35 9.65
N ASN A 203 -9.27 -7.34 10.89
CA ASN A 203 -10.70 -7.36 11.13
C ASN A 203 -11.40 -6.12 10.59
N ARG A 204 -10.86 -4.91 10.82
CA ARG A 204 -11.41 -3.67 10.26
C ARG A 204 -11.52 -3.72 8.73
N ILE A 205 -10.52 -4.28 8.06
CA ILE A 205 -10.52 -4.42 6.60
C ILE A 205 -11.55 -5.46 6.15
N LYS A 206 -11.62 -6.63 6.81
CA LYS A 206 -12.62 -7.66 6.52
C LYS A 206 -14.05 -7.17 6.68
N ASP A 207 -14.32 -6.43 7.75
CA ASP A 207 -15.63 -5.86 8.03
C ASP A 207 -16.03 -4.86 6.92
N LYS A 208 -15.10 -4.02 6.48
CA LYS A 208 -15.36 -3.06 5.40
C LYS A 208 -15.60 -3.74 4.04
N ILE A 209 -14.83 -4.77 3.72
CA ILE A 209 -15.06 -5.54 2.50
C ILE A 209 -16.43 -6.23 2.54
N LYS A 210 -16.78 -6.84 3.66
CA LYS A 210 -18.10 -7.47 3.86
C LYS A 210 -19.23 -6.46 3.70
N GLU A 211 -19.11 -5.28 4.30
CA GLU A 211 -20.08 -4.18 4.15
C GLU A 211 -20.27 -3.82 2.66
N HIS A 212 -19.17 -3.63 1.93
CA HIS A 212 -19.23 -3.29 0.49
C HIS A 212 -19.92 -4.38 -0.34
N LEU A 213 -19.63 -5.66 -0.07
CA LEU A 213 -20.19 -6.78 -0.84
C LEU A 213 -21.66 -7.06 -0.49
N SER A 214 -22.18 -6.47 0.58
CA SER A 214 -23.57 -6.64 1.03
C SER A 214 -24.46 -5.46 0.60
N ALA A 215 -23.89 -4.40 0.04
CA ALA A 215 -24.58 -3.19 -0.41
C ALA A 215 -24.96 -3.27 -1.89
#